data_bd9dc14f2d2620cf8a6fed54d1bc83be
#
_entry.id   bd9dc14f2d2620cf8a6fed54d1bc83be
#
_cell.length_a   1.000
_cell.length_b   1.000
_cell.length_c   1.000
_cell.angle_alpha   90.00
_cell.angle_beta   90.00
_cell.angle_gamma   90.00
#
_symmetry.space_group_name_H-M   'P 1'
#
loop_
_entity.id
_entity.type
_entity.pdbx_description
1 polymer ?
#
loop_
_entity_poly.entity_id
_entity_poly.type
_entity_poly.pdbx_seq_one_letter_code
_entity_poly.pdbx_strand_id
1 'polypeptide(L)'
;MRNSLFAVLCAAALALPAAAQEAPIRQTIQSQIEAFQADDFPRAFTFASPTIKGMFGTPENFGAMVKQGYPMVYRPAEVQMMELREVAGNLWQRVRITDQAGAGWYLDYMMVETAEGWQINAVQILPAPDVGA
;
A
#
# COMPACT_ATOMS: atom_id res chain seq x y z
N MET A 1 40.47 -27.34 29.43
CA MET A 1 40.12 -27.46 28.03
C MET A 1 38.76 -26.86 27.76
N ARG A 2 38.76 -25.79 27.10
CA ARG A 2 37.56 -25.06 26.93
C ARG A 2 37.24 -24.94 25.47
N ASN A 3 36.25 -25.66 25.03
CA ASN A 3 35.66 -25.44 23.74
C ASN A 3 34.74 -24.26 23.87
N SER A 4 35.25 -23.09 23.58
CA SER A 4 34.37 -21.97 23.35
C SER A 4 33.72 -22.20 22.01
N LEU A 5 32.57 -22.77 22.05
CA LEU A 5 31.66 -22.70 20.96
C LEU A 5 31.18 -21.23 20.88
N PHE A 6 31.95 -20.46 20.15
CA PHE A 6 31.39 -19.24 19.64
C PHE A 6 30.37 -19.64 18.60
N ALA A 7 29.14 -19.75 19.03
CA ALA A 7 28.06 -19.64 18.08
C ALA A 7 28.19 -18.25 17.47
N VAL A 8 28.84 -18.19 16.32
CA VAL A 8 28.71 -17.02 15.46
C VAL A 8 27.27 -17.07 15.05
N LEU A 9 26.48 -16.36 15.81
CA LEU A 9 25.17 -15.98 15.35
C LEU A 9 25.45 -15.02 14.19
N CYS A 10 25.60 -15.55 13.00
CA CYS A 10 25.42 -14.78 11.80
C CYS A 10 23.97 -14.33 11.83
N ALA A 11 23.76 -13.15 12.39
CA ALA A 11 22.57 -12.41 12.09
C ALA A 11 22.68 -12.04 10.61
N ALA A 12 22.47 -13.02 9.76
CA ALA A 12 22.13 -12.74 8.39
C ALA A 12 20.87 -11.90 8.48
N ALA A 13 20.97 -10.64 8.07
CA ALA A 13 19.80 -9.85 7.80
C ALA A 13 19.07 -10.60 6.69
N LEU A 14 18.24 -11.54 7.09
CA LEU A 14 17.37 -12.24 6.17
C LEU A 14 16.36 -11.21 5.70
N ALA A 15 16.56 -10.76 4.45
CA ALA A 15 15.49 -10.09 3.76
C ALA A 15 14.27 -10.99 3.90
N LEU A 16 13.21 -10.48 4.54
CA LEU A 16 11.96 -11.21 4.65
C LEU A 16 11.50 -11.57 3.23
N PRO A 17 11.12 -12.84 2.98
CA PRO A 17 10.56 -13.19 1.69
C PRO A 17 9.35 -12.33 1.39
N ALA A 18 9.11 -12.04 0.13
CA ALA A 18 7.97 -11.24 -0.32
C ALA A 18 6.65 -11.69 0.33
N ALA A 19 6.48 -13.00 0.50
CA ALA A 19 5.31 -13.57 1.16
C ALA A 19 5.12 -13.07 2.60
N ALA A 20 6.21 -12.84 3.35
CA ALA A 20 6.14 -12.31 4.71
C ALA A 20 5.83 -10.80 4.74
N GLN A 21 6.08 -10.08 3.65
CA GLN A 21 5.81 -8.67 3.52
C GLN A 21 4.40 -8.39 2.99
N GLU A 22 3.78 -9.35 2.32
CA GLU A 22 2.45 -9.20 1.73
C GLU A 22 1.39 -8.85 2.76
N ALA A 23 1.32 -9.58 3.85
CA ALA A 23 0.28 -9.39 4.85
C ALA A 23 0.29 -7.97 5.45
N PRO A 24 1.42 -7.44 5.94
CA PRO A 24 1.44 -6.09 6.49
C PRO A 24 1.22 -5.02 5.42
N ILE A 25 1.67 -5.22 4.18
CA ILE A 25 1.43 -4.29 3.07
C ILE A 25 -0.07 -4.23 2.74
N ARG A 26 -0.69 -5.38 2.57
CA ARG A 26 -2.13 -5.47 2.29
C ARG A 26 -2.96 -4.87 3.41
N GLN A 27 -2.56 -5.10 4.65
CA GLN A 27 -3.23 -4.54 5.81
C GLN A 27 -3.18 -3.01 5.82
N THR A 28 -2.04 -2.42 5.48
CA THR A 28 -1.91 -0.96 5.37
C THR A 28 -2.87 -0.38 4.33
N ILE A 29 -2.91 -0.97 3.14
CA ILE A 29 -3.77 -0.50 2.05
C ILE A 29 -5.23 -0.65 2.45
N GLN A 30 -5.61 -1.80 2.98
CA GLN A 30 -6.97 -2.07 3.39
C GLN A 30 -7.43 -1.14 4.51
N SER A 31 -6.57 -0.89 5.49
CA SER A 31 -6.87 0.03 6.60
C SER A 31 -7.09 1.46 6.11
N GLN A 32 -6.31 1.90 5.12
CA GLN A 32 -6.51 3.21 4.52
C GLN A 32 -7.85 3.30 3.79
N ILE A 33 -8.19 2.29 3.00
CA ILE A 33 -9.47 2.25 2.29
C ILE A 33 -10.64 2.27 3.27
N GLU A 34 -10.55 1.49 4.35
CA GLU A 34 -11.56 1.49 5.41
C GLU A 34 -11.71 2.87 6.06
N ALA A 35 -10.59 3.56 6.29
CA ALA A 35 -10.61 4.91 6.84
C ALA A 35 -11.32 5.89 5.89
N PHE A 36 -11.08 5.79 4.59
CA PHE A 36 -11.81 6.59 3.60
C PHE A 36 -13.30 6.29 3.60
N GLN A 37 -13.69 5.04 3.72
CA GLN A 37 -15.11 4.63 3.79
C GLN A 37 -15.80 5.19 5.02
N ALA A 38 -15.06 5.43 6.10
CA ALA A 38 -15.56 6.04 7.33
C ALA A 38 -15.41 7.56 7.32
N ASP A 39 -14.94 8.16 6.25
CA ASP A 39 -14.59 9.58 6.16
C ASP A 39 -13.60 10.01 7.25
N ASP A 40 -12.77 9.09 7.70
CA ASP A 40 -11.73 9.33 8.70
C ASP A 40 -10.42 9.71 7.99
N PHE A 41 -10.36 10.93 7.51
CA PHE A 41 -9.19 11.43 6.79
C PHE A 41 -7.93 11.53 7.66
N PRO A 42 -8.00 11.93 8.93
CA PRO A 42 -6.82 11.88 9.78
C PRO A 42 -6.22 10.47 9.86
N ARG A 43 -7.04 9.45 10.03
CA ARG A 43 -6.57 8.06 10.06
C ARG A 43 -6.04 7.62 8.70
N ALA A 44 -6.74 7.91 7.61
CA ALA A 44 -6.29 7.58 6.27
C ALA A 44 -4.92 8.18 5.97
N PHE A 45 -4.69 9.41 6.42
CA PHE A 45 -3.43 10.13 6.23
C PHE A 45 -2.26 9.47 6.98
N THR A 46 -2.50 8.78 8.07
CA THR A 46 -1.44 8.08 8.82
C THR A 46 -0.78 6.98 7.99
N PHE A 47 -1.49 6.40 7.02
CA PHE A 47 -0.97 5.35 6.15
C PHE A 47 -0.20 5.88 4.94
N ALA A 48 -0.20 7.19 4.74
CA ALA A 48 0.60 7.83 3.70
C ALA A 48 2.05 8.01 4.16
N SER A 49 2.99 7.90 3.22
CA SER A 49 4.41 8.09 3.51
C SER A 49 4.73 9.52 3.93
N PRO A 50 5.91 9.74 4.55
CA PRO A 50 6.35 11.11 4.86
C PRO A 50 6.38 12.01 3.62
N THR A 51 6.75 11.48 2.46
CA THR A 51 6.76 12.24 1.20
C THR A 51 5.36 12.71 0.84
N ILE A 52 4.38 11.81 0.88
CA ILE A 52 2.98 12.13 0.58
C ILE A 52 2.43 13.12 1.60
N LYS A 53 2.69 12.91 2.89
CA LYS A 53 2.28 13.83 3.94
C LYS A 53 2.83 15.24 3.72
N GLY A 54 4.08 15.34 3.29
CA GLY A 54 4.71 16.62 2.97
C GLY A 54 4.08 17.31 1.76
N MET A 55 3.66 16.55 0.76
CA MET A 55 3.04 17.09 -0.46
C MET A 55 1.67 17.70 -0.18
N PHE A 56 0.86 17.06 0.62
CA PHE A 56 -0.53 17.50 0.86
C PHE A 56 -0.68 18.36 2.12
N GLY A 57 0.20 18.18 3.09
CA GLY A 57 0.28 18.98 4.30
C GLY A 57 -0.77 18.63 5.36
N THR A 58 -2.00 18.40 4.98
CA THR A 58 -3.11 18.11 5.91
C THR A 58 -3.94 16.92 5.44
N PRO A 59 -4.59 16.21 6.38
CA PRO A 59 -5.55 15.15 6.02
C PRO A 59 -6.68 15.63 5.12
N GLU A 60 -7.14 16.87 5.31
CA GLU A 60 -8.24 17.44 4.52
C GLU A 60 -7.84 17.63 3.06
N ASN A 61 -6.64 18.16 2.81
CA ASN A 61 -6.12 18.30 1.45
C ASN A 61 -5.90 16.94 0.79
N PHE A 62 -5.37 15.99 1.54
CA PHE A 62 -5.19 14.63 1.08
C PHE A 62 -6.54 13.99 0.72
N GLY A 63 -7.53 14.12 1.59
CA GLY A 63 -8.88 13.60 1.37
C GLY A 63 -9.55 14.21 0.14
N ALA A 64 -9.41 15.52 -0.05
CA ALA A 64 -9.95 16.19 -1.22
C ALA A 64 -9.34 15.65 -2.53
N MET A 65 -8.04 15.45 -2.52
CA MET A 65 -7.33 14.87 -3.68
C MET A 65 -7.84 13.46 -3.99
N VAL A 66 -8.00 12.61 -2.97
CA VAL A 66 -8.46 11.24 -3.17
C VAL A 66 -9.90 11.22 -3.69
N LYS A 67 -10.78 12.05 -3.15
CA LYS A 67 -12.16 12.15 -3.65
C LYS A 67 -12.21 12.51 -5.13
N GLN A 68 -11.35 13.43 -5.56
CA GLN A 68 -11.36 13.94 -6.93
C GLN A 68 -10.60 13.03 -7.90
N GLY A 69 -9.42 12.56 -7.50
CA GLY A 69 -8.52 11.82 -8.37
C GLY A 69 -8.66 10.30 -8.29
N TYR A 70 -9.18 9.79 -7.19
CA TYR A 70 -9.28 8.36 -6.92
C TYR A 70 -10.65 8.00 -6.34
N PRO A 71 -11.74 8.35 -7.01
CA PRO A 71 -13.08 8.09 -6.46
C PRO A 71 -13.35 6.61 -6.22
N MET A 72 -12.73 5.72 -7.01
CA MET A 72 -12.84 4.28 -6.82
C MET A 72 -12.17 3.82 -5.51
N VAL A 73 -11.12 4.52 -5.06
CA VAL A 73 -10.46 4.23 -3.78
C VAL A 73 -11.29 4.76 -2.62
N TYR A 74 -11.89 5.93 -2.81
CA TYR A 74 -12.70 6.58 -1.79
C TYR A 74 -13.98 5.79 -1.48
N ARG A 75 -14.61 5.25 -2.50
CA ARG A 75 -15.87 4.48 -2.37
C ARG A 75 -15.84 3.25 -3.28
N PRO A 76 -15.02 2.25 -2.95
CA PRO A 76 -15.03 1.00 -3.71
C PRO A 76 -16.30 0.19 -3.41
N ALA A 77 -16.80 -0.53 -4.41
CA ALA A 77 -17.77 -1.58 -4.19
C ALA A 77 -17.08 -2.89 -3.81
N GLU A 78 -15.90 -3.15 -4.38
CA GLU A 78 -15.13 -4.35 -4.12
C GLU A 78 -13.63 -4.05 -4.24
N VAL A 79 -12.82 -4.65 -3.38
CA VAL A 79 -11.36 -4.52 -3.38
C VAL A 79 -10.76 -5.92 -3.39
N GLN A 80 -9.86 -6.17 -4.34
CA GLN A 80 -9.14 -7.43 -4.45
C GLN A 80 -7.65 -7.16 -4.48
N MET A 81 -6.92 -7.71 -3.51
CA MET A 81 -5.47 -7.67 -3.52
C MET A 81 -4.94 -8.66 -4.54
N MET A 82 -4.00 -8.22 -5.35
CA MET A 82 -3.38 -9.04 -6.39
C MET A 82 -1.91 -9.29 -6.04
N GLU A 83 -1.03 -9.39 -7.03
CA GLU A 83 0.36 -9.71 -6.80
C GLU A 83 1.15 -8.54 -6.19
N LEU A 84 2.09 -8.88 -5.34
CA LEU A 84 3.15 -8.00 -4.86
C LEU A 84 4.40 -8.24 -5.69
N ARG A 85 5.00 -7.18 -6.23
CA ARG A 85 6.17 -7.27 -7.10
C ARG A 85 7.25 -6.32 -6.63
N GLU A 86 8.49 -6.72 -6.80
CA GLU A 86 9.63 -5.84 -6.64
C GLU A 86 10.07 -5.35 -8.01
N VAL A 87 10.13 -4.04 -8.19
CA VAL A 87 10.58 -3.41 -9.43
C VAL A 87 11.58 -2.31 -9.09
N ALA A 88 12.81 -2.46 -9.57
CA ALA A 88 13.88 -1.49 -9.32
C ALA A 88 14.08 -1.15 -7.83
N GLY A 89 13.98 -2.16 -6.97
CA GLY A 89 14.16 -2.01 -5.53
C GLY A 89 12.94 -1.54 -4.76
N ASN A 90 11.84 -1.24 -5.44
CA ASN A 90 10.58 -0.81 -4.81
C ASN A 90 9.55 -1.93 -4.83
N LEU A 91 8.76 -2.01 -3.77
CA LEU A 91 7.65 -2.95 -3.69
C LEU A 91 6.36 -2.29 -4.18
N TRP A 92 5.70 -2.97 -5.11
CA TRP A 92 4.45 -2.54 -5.71
C TRP A 92 3.38 -3.59 -5.46
N GLN A 93 2.31 -3.19 -4.78
CA GLN A 93 1.15 -4.04 -4.56
C GLN A 93 0.08 -3.69 -5.58
N ARG A 94 -0.28 -4.66 -6.43
CA ARG A 94 -1.39 -4.49 -7.34
C ARG A 94 -2.71 -4.74 -6.65
N VAL A 95 -3.68 -3.87 -6.92
CA VAL A 95 -5.01 -3.95 -6.35
C VAL A 95 -6.03 -3.77 -7.47
N ARG A 96 -7.03 -4.63 -7.49
CA ARG A 96 -8.18 -4.47 -8.36
C ARG A 96 -9.34 -3.91 -7.56
N ILE A 97 -9.90 -2.82 -8.05
CA ILE A 97 -11.04 -2.17 -7.42
C ILE A 97 -12.20 -2.16 -8.41
N THR A 98 -13.36 -2.59 -7.95
CA THR A 98 -14.62 -2.38 -8.65
C THR A 98 -15.30 -1.17 -8.03
N ASP A 99 -15.66 -0.19 -8.85
CA ASP A 99 -16.33 1.01 -8.36
C ASP A 99 -17.83 0.80 -8.18
N GLN A 100 -18.52 1.81 -7.69
CA GLN A 100 -19.96 1.72 -7.41
C GLN A 100 -20.81 1.57 -8.69
N ALA A 101 -20.26 1.95 -9.84
CA ALA A 101 -20.91 1.76 -11.13
C ALA A 101 -20.61 0.39 -11.77
N GLY A 102 -19.81 -0.45 -11.10
CA GLY A 102 -19.45 -1.77 -11.59
C GLY A 102 -18.22 -1.79 -12.49
N ALA A 103 -17.56 -0.65 -12.72
CA ALA A 103 -16.35 -0.60 -13.53
C ALA A 103 -15.14 -1.11 -12.75
N GLY A 104 -14.27 -1.85 -13.42
CA GLY A 104 -13.04 -2.37 -12.84
C GLY A 104 -11.86 -1.44 -13.07
N TRP A 105 -11.04 -1.31 -12.04
CA TRP A 105 -9.83 -0.49 -12.04
C TRP A 105 -8.66 -1.30 -11.53
N TYR A 106 -7.50 -1.12 -12.14
CA TYR A 106 -6.24 -1.67 -11.64
C TYR A 106 -5.39 -0.53 -11.11
N LEU A 107 -4.89 -0.69 -9.89
CA LEU A 107 -4.03 0.29 -9.23
C LEU A 107 -2.74 -0.39 -8.80
N ASP A 108 -1.64 0.35 -8.84
CA ASP A 108 -0.37 -0.09 -8.30
C ASP A 108 0.03 0.82 -7.14
N TYR A 109 0.19 0.23 -5.98
CA TYR A 109 0.57 0.93 -4.76
C TYR A 109 2.05 0.72 -4.50
N MET A 110 2.83 1.80 -4.57
CA MET A 110 4.23 1.73 -4.16
C MET A 110 4.33 1.88 -2.65
N MET A 111 4.95 0.90 -2.02
CA MET A 111 5.03 0.81 -0.57
C MET A 111 6.45 1.11 -0.09
N VAL A 112 6.56 1.80 1.03
CA VAL A 112 7.83 2.03 1.72
C VAL A 112 7.70 1.61 3.16
N GLU A 113 8.76 1.01 3.69
CA GLU A 113 8.83 0.70 5.10
C GLU A 113 9.45 1.86 5.86
N THR A 114 8.77 2.28 6.92
CA THR A 114 9.21 3.37 7.79
C THR A 114 9.26 2.89 9.24
N ALA A 115 9.72 3.73 10.14
CA ALA A 115 9.68 3.41 11.58
C ALA A 115 8.26 3.12 12.09
N GLU A 116 7.24 3.58 11.37
CA GLU A 116 5.83 3.38 11.72
C GLU A 116 5.19 2.20 10.96
N GLY A 117 6.01 1.41 10.27
CA GLY A 117 5.55 0.29 9.45
C GLY A 117 5.46 0.62 7.98
N TRP A 118 4.72 -0.18 7.25
CA TRP A 118 4.52 0.03 5.81
C TRP A 118 3.59 1.21 5.56
N GLN A 119 4.00 2.08 4.64
CA GLN A 119 3.23 3.26 4.26
C GLN A 119 3.18 3.40 2.74
N ILE A 120 2.15 4.07 2.26
CA ILE A 120 1.88 4.23 0.82
C ILE A 120 2.62 5.46 0.32
N ASN A 121 3.49 5.27 -0.67
CA ASN A 121 4.32 6.34 -1.24
C ASN A 121 3.85 6.81 -2.61
N ALA A 122 3.13 5.99 -3.34
CA ALA A 122 2.54 6.36 -4.63
C ALA A 122 1.39 5.41 -4.95
N VAL A 123 0.44 5.89 -5.71
CA VAL A 123 -0.62 5.05 -6.28
C VAL A 123 -0.76 5.43 -7.75
N GLN A 124 -0.62 4.45 -8.61
CA GLN A 124 -0.82 4.63 -10.05
C GLN A 124 -2.10 3.92 -10.48
N ILE A 125 -2.92 4.64 -11.23
CA ILE A 125 -4.06 4.02 -11.90
C ILE A 125 -3.55 3.47 -13.22
N LEU A 126 -3.73 2.17 -13.41
CA LEU A 126 -3.32 1.49 -14.62
C LEU A 126 -4.49 1.44 -15.61
N PRO A 127 -4.20 1.45 -16.92
CA PRO A 127 -5.24 1.15 -17.89
C PRO A 127 -5.86 -0.20 -17.56
N ALA A 128 -7.20 -0.26 -17.53
CA ALA A 128 -7.87 -1.56 -17.41
C ALA A 128 -7.41 -2.43 -18.58
N PRO A 129 -7.04 -3.71 -18.33
CA PRO A 129 -6.80 -4.60 -19.44
C PRO A 129 -8.05 -4.59 -20.31
N ASP A 130 -7.86 -4.56 -21.61
CA ASP A 130 -8.96 -4.56 -22.55
C ASP A 130 -9.69 -5.89 -22.44
N VAL A 131 -10.70 -5.92 -21.60
CA VAL A 131 -11.53 -7.10 -21.38
C VAL A 131 -12.65 -7.19 -22.38
N GLY A 132 -12.79 -6.19 -23.21
CA GLY A 132 -13.84 -6.14 -24.21
C GLY A 132 -13.52 -6.86 -25.49
N ALA A 133 -12.33 -7.35 -25.56
CA ALA A 133 -11.96 -8.10 -26.75
C ALA A 133 -12.70 -9.42 -26.78
#